data_fa9ff1fff2094b4c34f2efdc91b8099f
#
_entry.id   fa9ff1fff2094b4c34f2efdc91b8099f
#
_cell.length_a   1.000
_cell.length_b   1.000
_cell.length_c   1.000
_cell.angle_alpha   90.00
_cell.angle_beta   90.00
_cell.angle_gamma   90.00
#
_symmetry.space_group_name_H-M   'P 1'
#
loop_
_entity.id
_entity.type
_entity.pdbx_description
1 polymer ?
#
loop_
_entity_poly.entity_id
_entity_poly.type
_entity_poly.pdbx_seq_one_letter_code
_entity_poly.pdbx_strand_id
1 'polypeptide(L)'
;YAKVSRTQAEAWMKLTRSYLRGRPSLRRVFLLVDGRRGLMDTDEEVMAMLDGSAVTYQILLTKVDKLAKGEVDGLQADIETKLKKHGAAHPLVLVTSAEKGWGIAELRAEIAALL
;
A
#
# COMPACT_ATOMS: atom_id res chain seq x y z
N TYR A 1 -4.30 -16.68 -1.85
CA TYR A 1 -4.16 -15.52 -2.75
C TYR A 1 -4.49 -15.95 -4.18
N ALA A 2 -5.65 -15.56 -4.65
CA ALA A 2 -6.12 -15.99 -5.95
C ALA A 2 -5.38 -15.25 -7.07
N LYS A 3 -5.00 -15.98 -8.11
CA LYS A 3 -4.49 -15.36 -9.33
C LYS A 3 -5.66 -14.77 -10.10
N VAL A 4 -5.53 -13.52 -10.49
CA VAL A 4 -6.54 -12.78 -11.24
C VAL A 4 -6.04 -12.64 -12.67
N SER A 5 -6.90 -12.89 -13.66
CA SER A 5 -6.53 -12.71 -15.05
C SER A 5 -6.24 -11.22 -15.32
N ARG A 6 -5.45 -10.94 -16.36
CA ARG A 6 -5.13 -9.56 -16.72
C ARG A 6 -6.40 -8.75 -17.03
N THR A 7 -7.36 -9.36 -17.73
CA THR A 7 -8.61 -8.69 -18.04
C THR A 7 -9.41 -8.34 -16.80
N GLN A 8 -9.46 -9.26 -15.81
CA GLN A 8 -10.13 -9.00 -14.54
C GLN A 8 -9.41 -7.92 -13.74
N ALA A 9 -8.08 -7.92 -13.74
CA ALA A 9 -7.29 -6.89 -13.07
C ALA A 9 -7.54 -5.51 -13.69
N GLU A 10 -7.57 -5.41 -15.01
CA GLU A 10 -7.84 -4.17 -15.71
C GLU A 10 -9.25 -3.64 -15.43
N ALA A 11 -10.25 -4.53 -15.43
CA ALA A 11 -11.63 -4.17 -15.11
C ALA A 11 -11.75 -3.66 -13.68
N TRP A 12 -11.07 -4.34 -12.73
CA TRP A 12 -11.05 -3.93 -11.34
C TRP A 12 -10.41 -2.54 -11.18
N MET A 13 -9.28 -2.29 -11.85
CA MET A 13 -8.60 -1.00 -11.78
C MET A 13 -9.44 0.13 -12.37
N LYS A 14 -10.13 -0.13 -13.47
CA LYS A 14 -11.04 0.84 -14.09
C LYS A 14 -12.17 1.20 -13.14
N LEU A 15 -12.79 0.20 -12.54
CA LEU A 15 -13.88 0.39 -11.58
C LEU A 15 -13.40 1.17 -10.36
N THR A 16 -12.24 0.80 -9.83
CA THR A 16 -11.64 1.45 -8.67
C THR A 16 -11.33 2.91 -8.95
N ARG A 17 -10.78 3.21 -10.14
CA ARG A 17 -10.49 4.57 -10.56
C ARG A 17 -11.77 5.43 -10.60
N SER A 18 -12.84 4.89 -11.17
CA SER A 18 -14.13 5.60 -11.22
C SER A 18 -14.68 5.87 -9.82
N TYR A 19 -14.58 4.88 -8.93
CA TYR A 19 -14.99 5.02 -7.55
C TYR A 19 -14.22 6.13 -6.83
N LEU A 20 -12.90 6.13 -6.95
CA LEU A 20 -12.04 7.11 -6.28
C LEU A 20 -12.30 8.54 -6.76
N ARG A 21 -12.53 8.72 -8.05
CA ARG A 21 -12.85 10.04 -8.63
C ARG A 21 -14.14 10.63 -8.06
N GLY A 22 -15.09 9.79 -7.69
CA GLY A 22 -16.35 10.21 -7.12
C GLY A 22 -16.33 10.46 -5.63
N ARG A 23 -15.15 10.44 -4.98
CA ARG A 23 -15.03 10.52 -3.53
C ARG A 23 -14.14 11.70 -3.10
N PRO A 24 -14.63 12.94 -3.17
CA PRO A 24 -13.80 14.11 -2.80
C PRO A 24 -13.39 14.13 -1.32
N SER A 25 -14.09 13.39 -0.46
CA SER A 25 -13.75 13.26 0.96
C SER A 25 -12.68 12.19 1.23
N LEU A 26 -12.25 11.44 0.21
CA LEU A 26 -11.22 10.43 0.39
C LEU A 26 -9.89 11.08 0.73
N ARG A 27 -9.31 10.69 1.87
CA ARG A 27 -8.07 11.29 2.38
C ARG A 27 -6.82 10.51 1.98
N ARG A 28 -6.89 9.18 2.01
CA ARG A 28 -5.73 8.33 1.75
C ARG A 28 -6.19 6.90 1.49
N VAL A 29 -5.50 6.23 0.58
CA VAL A 29 -5.67 4.80 0.33
C VAL A 29 -4.50 4.08 1.00
N PHE A 30 -4.78 3.01 1.73
CA PHE A 30 -3.73 2.14 2.25
C PHE A 30 -3.60 0.94 1.33
N LEU A 31 -2.44 0.80 0.70
CA LEU A 31 -2.15 -0.32 -0.18
C LEU A 31 -1.42 -1.40 0.63
N LEU A 32 -2.11 -2.51 0.86
CA LEU A 32 -1.57 -3.61 1.66
C LEU A 32 -0.65 -4.47 0.82
N VAL A 33 0.55 -4.70 1.34
CA VAL A 33 1.57 -5.52 0.69
C VAL A 33 2.03 -6.57 1.69
N ASP A 34 1.88 -7.84 1.33
CA ASP A 34 2.36 -8.95 2.16
C ASP A 34 3.88 -8.89 2.23
N GLY A 35 4.42 -8.76 3.45
CA GLY A 35 5.86 -8.62 3.66
C GLY A 35 6.69 -9.79 3.12
N ARG A 36 6.09 -10.98 3.05
CA ARG A 36 6.78 -12.15 2.51
C ARG A 36 7.01 -12.06 1.01
N ARG A 37 6.21 -11.27 0.30
CA ARG A 37 6.27 -11.12 -1.16
C ARG A 37 6.94 -9.83 -1.60
N GLY A 38 6.76 -8.76 -0.82
CA GLY A 38 7.20 -7.43 -1.21
C GLY A 38 6.33 -6.84 -2.32
N LEU A 39 6.78 -5.77 -2.93
CA LEU A 39 6.06 -5.14 -4.04
C LEU A 39 6.06 -6.05 -5.26
N MET A 40 4.86 -6.27 -5.79
CA MET A 40 4.64 -7.05 -7.00
C MET A 40 4.27 -6.13 -8.15
N ASP A 41 4.33 -6.64 -9.40
CA ASP A 41 3.97 -5.85 -10.58
C ASP A 41 2.55 -5.31 -10.50
N THR A 42 1.62 -6.10 -9.94
CA THR A 42 0.23 -5.66 -9.74
C THR A 42 0.14 -4.48 -8.78
N ASP A 43 0.98 -4.46 -7.74
CA ASP A 43 1.04 -3.34 -6.81
C ASP A 43 1.55 -2.09 -7.52
N GLU A 44 2.58 -2.22 -8.36
CA GLU A 44 3.13 -1.13 -9.14
C GLU A 44 2.09 -0.55 -10.10
N GLU A 45 1.25 -1.38 -10.70
CA GLU A 45 0.16 -0.94 -11.57
C GLU A 45 -0.87 -0.12 -10.79
N VAL A 46 -1.23 -0.56 -9.59
CA VAL A 46 -2.15 0.18 -8.70
C VAL A 46 -1.54 1.51 -8.28
N MET A 47 -0.25 1.50 -7.94
CA MET A 47 0.46 2.71 -7.55
C MET A 47 0.46 3.74 -8.70
N ALA A 48 0.73 3.30 -9.92
CA ALA A 48 0.71 4.16 -11.10
C ALA A 48 -0.70 4.75 -11.33
N MET A 49 -1.74 3.97 -11.14
CA MET A 49 -3.11 4.43 -11.26
C MET A 49 -3.45 5.49 -10.21
N LEU A 50 -3.01 5.27 -8.97
CA LEU A 50 -3.24 6.24 -7.89
C LEU A 50 -2.45 7.53 -8.12
N ASP A 51 -1.21 7.43 -8.59
CA ASP A 51 -0.41 8.60 -8.97
C ASP A 51 -1.11 9.40 -10.08
N GLY A 52 -1.57 8.73 -11.11
CA GLY A 52 -2.26 9.37 -12.23
C GLY A 52 -3.58 10.02 -11.85
N SER A 53 -4.23 9.52 -10.81
CA SER A 53 -5.49 10.05 -10.30
C SER A 53 -5.29 11.08 -9.19
N ALA A 54 -4.05 11.36 -8.81
CA ALA A 54 -3.67 12.26 -7.73
C ALA A 54 -4.32 11.87 -6.39
N VAL A 55 -4.44 10.56 -6.14
CA VAL A 55 -4.98 10.03 -4.89
C VAL A 55 -3.83 9.60 -3.99
N THR A 56 -3.69 10.27 -2.85
CA THR A 56 -2.65 9.96 -1.87
C THR A 56 -2.80 8.53 -1.37
N TYR A 57 -1.70 7.80 -1.31
CA TYR A 57 -1.69 6.45 -0.77
C TYR A 57 -0.46 6.21 0.10
N GLN A 58 -0.55 5.19 0.93
CA GLN A 58 0.54 4.79 1.81
C GLN A 58 0.66 3.27 1.78
N ILE A 59 1.89 2.79 1.66
CA ILE A 59 2.15 1.34 1.67
C ILE A 59 2.10 0.84 3.10
N LEU A 60 1.38 -0.26 3.30
CA LEU A 60 1.26 -0.95 4.57
C LEU A 60 1.77 -2.38 4.40
N LEU A 61 2.94 -2.67 4.94
CA LEU A 61 3.46 -4.04 4.95
C LEU A 61 2.73 -4.85 6.01
N THR A 62 2.25 -6.01 5.62
CA THR A 62 1.55 -6.93 6.52
C THR A 62 2.38 -8.19 6.76
N LYS A 63 2.03 -8.92 7.81
CA LYS A 63 2.63 -10.23 8.13
C LYS A 63 4.14 -10.18 8.32
N VAL A 64 4.66 -9.06 8.84
CA VAL A 64 6.11 -8.91 9.03
C VAL A 64 6.67 -9.84 10.10
N ASP A 65 5.81 -10.45 10.93
CA ASP A 65 6.21 -11.49 11.89
C ASP A 65 6.75 -12.75 11.21
N LYS A 66 6.49 -12.93 9.92
CA LYS A 66 7.00 -14.07 9.12
C LYS A 66 8.43 -13.83 8.61
N LEU A 67 9.00 -12.66 8.87
CA LEU A 67 10.33 -12.26 8.40
C LEU A 67 11.26 -12.03 9.60
N ALA A 68 12.56 -12.19 9.38
CA ALA A 68 13.57 -11.75 10.35
C ALA A 68 13.57 -10.21 10.38
N LYS A 69 13.96 -9.64 11.53
CA LYS A 69 13.95 -8.19 11.71
C LYS A 69 14.78 -7.45 10.66
N GLY A 70 15.94 -7.96 10.33
CA GLY A 70 16.80 -7.34 9.31
C GLY A 70 16.17 -7.36 7.93
N GLU A 71 15.40 -8.39 7.61
CA GLU A 71 14.66 -8.47 6.36
C GLU A 71 13.54 -7.42 6.29
N VAL A 72 12.85 -7.21 7.41
CA VAL A 72 11.79 -6.19 7.48
C VAL A 72 12.37 -4.80 7.24
N ASP A 73 13.46 -4.47 7.95
CA ASP A 73 14.10 -3.16 7.80
C ASP A 73 14.62 -2.93 6.39
N GLY A 74 15.21 -3.94 5.78
CA GLY A 74 15.71 -3.85 4.41
C GLY A 74 14.57 -3.68 3.41
N LEU A 75 13.51 -4.42 3.56
CA LEU A 75 12.35 -4.34 2.68
C LEU A 75 11.68 -2.96 2.79
N GLN A 76 11.51 -2.47 4.01
CA GLN A 76 10.93 -1.14 4.24
C GLN A 76 11.78 -0.07 3.57
N ALA A 77 13.09 -0.11 3.74
CA ALA A 77 14.00 0.85 3.15
C ALA A 77 13.98 0.80 1.62
N ASP A 78 13.96 -0.40 1.04
CA ASP A 78 13.90 -0.58 -0.41
C ASP A 78 12.61 0.00 -0.99
N ILE A 79 11.49 -0.26 -0.35
CA ILE A 79 10.21 0.27 -0.81
C ILE A 79 10.19 1.79 -0.70
N GLU A 80 10.64 2.34 0.44
CA GLU A 80 10.70 3.80 0.63
C GLU A 80 11.55 4.48 -0.42
N THR A 81 12.63 3.83 -0.84
CA THR A 81 13.47 4.35 -1.92
C THR A 81 12.71 4.37 -3.25
N LYS A 82 11.97 3.32 -3.56
CA LYS A 82 11.15 3.25 -4.77
C LYS A 82 10.03 4.30 -4.76
N LEU A 83 9.49 4.62 -3.60
CA LEU A 83 8.40 5.60 -3.49
C LEU A 83 8.81 7.02 -3.86
N LYS A 84 10.08 7.32 -3.87
CA LYS A 84 10.58 8.67 -4.21
C LYS A 84 10.16 9.12 -5.61
N LYS A 85 9.92 8.19 -6.52
CA LYS A 85 9.49 8.48 -7.89
C LYS A 85 7.97 8.46 -8.06
N HIS A 86 7.22 8.19 -6.99
CA HIS A 86 5.76 8.12 -7.02
C HIS A 86 5.16 9.34 -6.32
N GLY A 87 4.58 10.25 -7.10
CA GLY A 87 4.18 11.57 -6.60
C GLY A 87 3.07 11.55 -5.56
N ALA A 88 2.17 10.56 -5.61
CA ALA A 88 1.06 10.48 -4.66
C ALA A 88 1.36 9.60 -3.44
N ALA A 89 2.52 8.94 -3.41
CA ALA A 89 2.88 8.04 -2.33
C ALA A 89 3.33 8.79 -1.08
N HIS A 90 2.77 8.42 0.06
CA HIS A 90 3.30 8.86 1.35
C HIS A 90 4.72 8.25 1.52
N PRO A 91 5.71 9.03 1.95
CA PRO A 91 7.10 8.55 1.99
C PRO A 91 7.38 7.49 3.04
N LEU A 92 6.54 7.37 4.06
CA LEU A 92 6.73 6.42 5.14
C LEU A 92 5.94 5.13 4.89
N VAL A 93 6.65 4.00 4.88
CA VAL A 93 6.04 2.67 4.81
C VAL A 93 5.73 2.20 6.22
N LEU A 94 4.47 1.85 6.49
CA LEU A 94 4.07 1.28 7.77
C LEU A 94 4.31 -0.23 7.74
N VAL A 95 4.72 -0.78 8.88
CA VAL A 95 4.96 -2.23 9.01
C VAL A 95 4.08 -2.79 10.11
N THR A 96 3.37 -3.87 9.81
CA THR A 96 2.40 -4.44 10.74
C THR A 96 2.42 -5.96 10.76
N SER A 97 2.01 -6.49 11.92
CA SER A 97 1.61 -7.89 12.07
C SER A 97 0.36 -7.92 12.91
N ALA A 98 -0.76 -8.27 12.29
CA ALA A 98 -2.03 -8.40 13.02
C ALA A 98 -1.96 -9.51 14.05
N GLU A 99 -1.28 -10.61 13.72
CA GLU A 99 -1.12 -11.76 14.62
C GLU A 99 -0.37 -11.38 15.90
N LYS A 100 0.68 -10.57 15.80
CA LYS A 100 1.50 -10.15 16.94
C LYS A 100 1.09 -8.79 17.52
N GLY A 101 0.22 -8.06 16.84
CA GLY A 101 -0.19 -6.72 17.26
C GLY A 101 0.85 -5.65 16.96
N TRP A 102 1.91 -5.96 16.20
CA TRP A 102 2.97 -5.01 15.89
C TRP A 102 2.49 -3.95 14.91
N GLY A 103 2.84 -2.70 15.16
CA GLY A 103 2.56 -1.58 14.25
C GLY A 103 1.09 -1.15 14.22
N ILE A 104 0.21 -1.80 14.96
CA ILE A 104 -1.23 -1.50 14.94
C ILE A 104 -1.51 -0.14 15.56
N ALA A 105 -0.84 0.19 16.67
CA ALA A 105 -1.01 1.49 17.30
C ALA A 105 -0.56 2.63 16.38
N GLU A 106 0.54 2.45 15.66
CA GLU A 106 1.05 3.41 14.68
C GLU A 106 0.08 3.58 13.52
N LEU A 107 -0.49 2.47 13.02
CA LEU A 107 -1.50 2.52 11.95
C LEU A 107 -2.75 3.28 12.41
N ARG A 108 -3.22 3.00 13.63
CA ARG A 108 -4.38 3.71 14.18
C ARG A 108 -4.12 5.21 14.30
N ALA A 109 -2.91 5.58 14.72
CA ALA A 109 -2.52 6.98 14.84
C ALA A 109 -2.51 7.67 13.46
N GLU A 110 -2.01 6.99 12.42
CA GLU A 110 -2.03 7.52 11.05
C GLU A 110 -3.45 7.73 10.55
N ILE A 111 -4.34 6.77 10.79
CA ILE A 111 -5.74 6.88 10.38
C ILE A 111 -6.42 8.04 11.15
N ALA A 112 -6.21 8.12 12.45
CA ALA A 112 -6.79 9.18 13.28
C ALA A 112 -6.35 10.57 12.83
N ALA A 113 -5.11 10.71 12.38
CA ALA A 113 -4.58 11.98 11.90
C ALA A 113 -5.25 12.47 10.61
N LEU A 114 -5.95 11.58 9.90
CA LEU A 114 -6.66 11.92 8.67
C LEU A 114 -8.08 12.42 8.92
N LEU A 115 -8.58 12.24 10.11
CA LEU A 115 -9.93 12.67 10.48
C LEU A 115 -9.91 14.12 10.94
#